data_0fce8f0137b05908ab9b9f2c96bdd54e
#
_entry.id   0fce8f0137b05908ab9b9f2c96bdd54e
#
_cell.length_a   1.000
_cell.length_b   1.000
_cell.length_c   1.000
_cell.angle_alpha   90.00
_cell.angle_beta   90.00
_cell.angle_gamma   90.00
#
_symmetry.space_group_name_H-M   'P 1'
#
loop_
_entity.id
_entity.type
_entity.pdbx_description
1 polymer ?
#
loop_
_entity_poly.entity_id
_entity_poly.type
_entity_poly.pdbx_seq_one_letter_code
_entity_poly.pdbx_strand_id
1 'polypeptide(L)'
;MKYLIVGLGNIGPEYHETRHNIGFMVADALAKEAGTAFKDGRYGFTTTLSIKGRQLILLKPSTFMNLSGNAVRYWMQKENIPLENVLVVVDDLALPFGTLRLKGKGSDAGHNGLKHIASTLGTQNYARLRFGIGNDFPRGGQIDYVLGHFTDEDWKTMDERLETAGEIIKSFCLAGIDITMNQYNKK
;
A
#
# COMPACT_ATOMS: atom_id res chain seq x y z
N MET A 1 -15.76 -11.22 -8.22
CA MET A 1 -15.01 -11.15 -6.94
C MET A 1 -14.35 -9.78 -6.82
N LYS A 2 -14.48 -9.18 -5.66
CA LYS A 2 -13.95 -7.83 -5.41
C LYS A 2 -12.77 -7.86 -4.46
N TYR A 3 -11.79 -6.99 -4.71
CA TYR A 3 -10.61 -6.82 -3.87
C TYR A 3 -10.47 -5.35 -3.49
N LEU A 4 -9.95 -5.10 -2.30
CA LEU A 4 -9.63 -3.74 -1.85
C LEU A 4 -8.12 -3.62 -1.74
N ILE A 5 -7.55 -2.75 -2.55
CA ILE A 5 -6.12 -2.48 -2.58
C ILE A 5 -5.90 -1.09 -1.99
N VAL A 6 -5.29 -1.05 -0.81
CA VAL A 6 -5.15 0.19 -0.05
C VAL A 6 -3.71 0.66 -0.12
N GLY A 7 -3.48 1.81 -0.73
CA GLY A 7 -2.17 2.45 -0.70
C GLY A 7 -2.15 3.50 0.40
N LEU A 8 -1.32 3.32 1.42
CA LEU A 8 -1.28 4.24 2.55
C LEU A 8 -0.40 5.46 2.27
N GLY A 9 -0.82 6.59 2.82
CA GLY A 9 -0.11 7.85 2.71
C GLY A 9 -0.85 8.94 3.45
N ASN A 10 -0.29 10.14 3.43
CA ASN A 10 -0.93 11.35 3.97
C ASN A 10 -1.32 12.28 2.84
N ILE A 11 -2.50 12.90 2.95
CA ILE A 11 -2.93 13.91 1.98
C ILE A 11 -2.23 15.24 2.23
N GLY A 12 -2.12 16.03 1.17
CA GLY A 12 -1.54 17.35 1.24
C GLY A 12 -0.28 17.48 0.38
N PRO A 13 -0.03 18.66 -0.20
CA PRO A 13 1.14 18.85 -1.08
C PRO A 13 2.48 18.66 -0.35
N GLU A 14 2.52 18.90 0.96
CA GLU A 14 3.72 18.72 1.78
C GLU A 14 4.15 17.25 1.91
N TYR A 15 3.23 16.32 1.67
CA TYR A 15 3.51 14.89 1.76
C TYR A 15 3.70 14.22 0.40
N HIS A 16 3.51 14.98 -0.70
CA HIS A 16 3.59 14.43 -2.04
C HIS A 16 4.94 13.77 -2.30
N GLU A 17 4.90 12.52 -2.74
CA GLU A 17 6.09 11.71 -3.08
C GLU A 17 7.11 11.56 -1.94
N THR A 18 6.69 11.71 -0.70
CA THR A 18 7.54 11.35 0.43
C THR A 18 7.61 9.82 0.57
N ARG A 19 8.61 9.33 1.31
CA ARG A 19 8.78 7.89 1.55
C ARG A 19 7.54 7.27 2.17
N HIS A 20 6.91 7.97 3.10
CA HIS A 20 5.69 7.50 3.78
C HIS A 20 4.48 7.40 2.84
N ASN A 21 4.54 8.05 1.69
CA ASN A 21 3.49 8.03 0.67
C ASN A 21 3.74 7.04 -0.46
N ILE A 22 4.67 6.10 -0.29
CA ILE A 22 4.93 5.11 -1.35
C ILE A 22 3.66 4.31 -1.69
N GLY A 23 2.80 4.06 -0.71
CA GLY A 23 1.52 3.40 -0.97
C GLY A 23 0.64 4.17 -1.95
N PHE A 24 0.58 5.49 -1.81
CA PHE A 24 -0.13 6.34 -2.77
C PHE A 24 0.48 6.24 -4.17
N MET A 25 1.80 6.21 -4.24
CA MET A 25 2.52 6.13 -5.52
C MET A 25 2.23 4.81 -6.25
N VAL A 26 2.18 3.70 -5.51
CA VAL A 26 1.83 2.39 -6.08
C VAL A 26 0.40 2.40 -6.60
N ALA A 27 -0.54 2.92 -5.82
CA ALA A 27 -1.95 3.01 -6.24
C ALA A 27 -2.10 3.90 -7.48
N ASP A 28 -1.41 5.04 -7.51
CA ASP A 28 -1.44 5.95 -8.66
C ASP A 28 -0.86 5.29 -9.92
N ALA A 29 0.21 4.53 -9.80
CA ALA A 29 0.83 3.82 -10.92
C ALA A 29 -0.13 2.78 -11.50
N LEU A 30 -0.82 2.02 -10.65
CA LEU A 30 -1.82 1.04 -11.08
C LEU A 30 -2.99 1.71 -11.82
N ALA A 31 -3.50 2.80 -11.27
CA ALA A 31 -4.60 3.53 -11.89
C ALA A 31 -4.20 4.10 -13.24
N LYS A 32 -3.00 4.66 -13.35
CA LYS A 32 -2.48 5.23 -14.60
C LYS A 32 -2.34 4.15 -15.67
N GLU A 33 -1.78 3.00 -15.32
CA GLU A 33 -1.63 1.87 -16.24
C GLU A 33 -2.99 1.40 -16.77
N ALA A 34 -4.00 1.37 -15.89
CA ALA A 34 -5.36 0.93 -16.26
C ALA A 34 -6.18 2.02 -16.95
N GLY A 35 -5.67 3.25 -17.02
CA GLY A 35 -6.40 4.36 -17.64
C GLY A 35 -7.57 4.87 -16.81
N THR A 36 -7.55 4.67 -15.49
CA THR A 36 -8.62 5.13 -14.59
C THR A 36 -8.13 6.30 -13.74
N ALA A 37 -9.07 7.08 -13.21
CA ALA A 37 -8.77 8.24 -12.38
C ALA A 37 -9.46 8.13 -11.03
N PHE A 38 -8.76 8.51 -9.97
CA PHE A 38 -9.32 8.53 -8.63
C PHE A 38 -10.41 9.58 -8.50
N LYS A 39 -11.44 9.25 -7.74
CA LYS A 39 -12.55 10.16 -7.41
C LYS A 39 -12.60 10.32 -5.90
N ASP A 40 -12.96 11.52 -5.45
CA ASP A 40 -13.16 11.81 -4.05
C ASP A 40 -14.33 10.99 -3.50
N GLY A 41 -14.12 10.36 -2.36
CA GLY A 41 -15.12 9.57 -1.69
C GLY A 41 -14.99 9.71 -0.18
N ARG A 42 -15.81 8.98 0.55
CA ARG A 42 -15.77 9.05 2.01
C ARG A 42 -14.48 8.38 2.51
N TYR A 43 -13.73 9.06 3.34
CA TYR A 43 -12.46 8.65 3.94
C TYR A 43 -11.33 8.41 2.94
N GLY A 44 -11.53 8.65 1.65
CA GLY A 44 -10.45 8.45 0.70
C GLY A 44 -10.83 8.61 -0.75
N PHE A 45 -9.81 8.55 -1.60
CA PHE A 45 -9.97 8.59 -3.04
C PHE A 45 -10.00 7.16 -3.57
N THR A 46 -10.92 6.86 -4.47
CA THR A 46 -11.06 5.50 -5.01
C THR A 46 -11.15 5.51 -6.52
N THR A 47 -10.75 4.41 -7.12
CA THR A 47 -11.03 4.08 -8.50
C THR A 47 -11.11 2.56 -8.61
N THR A 48 -11.74 2.06 -9.66
CA THR A 48 -11.90 0.63 -9.86
C THR A 48 -11.29 0.23 -11.20
N LEU A 49 -10.58 -0.89 -11.20
CA LEU A 49 -10.12 -1.52 -12.43
C LEU A 49 -10.53 -2.98 -12.44
N SER A 50 -10.60 -3.57 -13.63
CA SER A 50 -11.01 -4.96 -13.82
C SER A 50 -9.89 -5.75 -14.44
N ILE A 51 -9.62 -6.94 -13.89
CA ILE A 51 -8.61 -7.87 -14.42
C ILE A 51 -9.22 -9.26 -14.43
N LYS A 52 -9.42 -9.82 -15.63
CA LYS A 52 -9.91 -11.20 -15.81
C LYS A 52 -11.11 -11.53 -14.92
N GLY A 53 -12.09 -10.64 -14.91
CA GLY A 53 -13.34 -10.82 -14.17
C GLY A 53 -13.27 -10.44 -12.70
N ARG A 54 -12.15 -9.97 -12.21
CA ARG A 54 -12.01 -9.49 -10.84
C ARG A 54 -12.01 -7.96 -10.82
N GLN A 55 -12.70 -7.40 -9.84
CA GLN A 55 -12.72 -5.94 -9.63
C GLN A 55 -11.77 -5.57 -8.51
N LEU A 56 -10.82 -4.69 -8.82
CA LEU A 56 -9.89 -4.16 -7.84
C LEU A 56 -10.28 -2.72 -7.53
N ILE A 57 -10.71 -2.48 -6.30
CA ILE A 57 -11.01 -1.14 -5.83
C ILE A 57 -9.73 -0.60 -5.19
N LEU A 58 -9.14 0.42 -5.82
CA LEU A 58 -7.94 1.08 -5.30
C LEU A 58 -8.40 2.19 -4.37
N LEU A 59 -7.84 2.22 -3.17
CA LEU A 59 -8.16 3.21 -2.14
C LEU A 59 -6.89 3.92 -1.70
N LYS A 60 -6.92 5.26 -1.77
CA LYS A 60 -5.94 6.12 -1.11
C LYS A 60 -6.65 6.82 0.05
N PRO A 61 -6.45 6.38 1.30
CA PRO A 61 -7.13 7.03 2.43
C PRO A 61 -6.83 8.53 2.49
N SER A 62 -7.87 9.34 2.71
CA SER A 62 -7.72 10.78 2.91
C SER A 62 -7.69 11.15 4.41
N THR A 63 -7.79 10.15 5.26
CA THR A 63 -7.47 10.27 6.67
C THR A 63 -5.96 10.48 6.79
N PHE A 64 -5.50 11.04 7.92
CA PHE A 64 -4.07 10.98 8.16
C PHE A 64 -3.66 9.54 8.48
N MET A 65 -2.37 9.24 8.36
CA MET A 65 -1.83 7.89 8.46
C MET A 65 -2.33 7.14 9.70
N ASN A 66 -2.37 7.81 10.84
CA ASN A 66 -2.78 7.21 12.10
C ASN A 66 -4.29 6.92 12.21
N LEU A 67 -5.07 7.24 11.18
CA LEU A 67 -6.50 6.97 11.11
C LEU A 67 -6.88 6.12 9.90
N SER A 68 -5.89 5.46 9.29
CA SER A 68 -6.08 4.68 8.06
C SER A 68 -7.14 3.59 8.19
N GLY A 69 -7.29 3.01 9.38
CA GLY A 69 -8.28 1.93 9.60
C GLY A 69 -9.71 2.35 9.36
N ASN A 70 -10.04 3.64 9.58
CA ASN A 70 -11.39 4.13 9.34
C ASN A 70 -11.78 4.00 7.87
N ALA A 71 -10.85 4.32 6.96
CA ALA A 71 -11.08 4.20 5.52
C ALA A 71 -11.19 2.74 5.10
N VAL A 72 -10.29 1.89 5.59
CA VAL A 72 -10.28 0.47 5.24
C VAL A 72 -11.59 -0.20 5.66
N ARG A 73 -12.01 0.01 6.91
CA ARG A 73 -13.26 -0.58 7.42
C ARG A 73 -14.46 -0.10 6.62
N TYR A 74 -14.55 1.20 6.35
CA TYR A 74 -15.68 1.76 5.61
C TYR A 74 -15.82 1.12 4.22
N TRP A 75 -14.72 1.04 3.46
CA TRP A 75 -14.76 0.54 2.09
C TRP A 75 -14.94 -0.97 2.02
N MET A 76 -14.41 -1.72 2.99
CA MET A 76 -14.72 -3.15 3.10
C MET A 76 -16.21 -3.39 3.28
N GLN A 77 -16.84 -2.65 4.17
CA GLN A 77 -18.26 -2.80 4.46
C GLN A 77 -19.13 -2.34 3.30
N LYS A 78 -18.81 -1.19 2.74
CA LYS A 78 -19.60 -0.63 1.62
C LYS A 78 -19.59 -1.54 0.41
N GLU A 79 -18.45 -2.13 0.07
CA GLU A 79 -18.28 -2.95 -1.12
C GLU A 79 -18.40 -4.45 -0.84
N ASN A 80 -18.70 -4.85 0.38
CA ASN A 80 -18.81 -6.25 0.81
C ASN A 80 -17.56 -7.05 0.48
N ILE A 81 -16.39 -6.52 0.83
CA ILE A 81 -15.11 -7.18 0.56
C ILE A 81 -14.66 -7.94 1.80
N PRO A 82 -14.41 -9.26 1.70
CA PRO A 82 -13.92 -10.03 2.84
C PRO A 82 -12.47 -9.68 3.15
N LEU A 83 -12.06 -9.88 4.39
CA LEU A 83 -10.71 -9.53 4.84
C LEU A 83 -9.61 -10.18 4.01
N GLU A 84 -9.81 -11.42 3.57
CA GLU A 84 -8.85 -12.14 2.73
C GLU A 84 -8.62 -11.51 1.35
N ASN A 85 -9.49 -10.60 0.94
CA ASN A 85 -9.38 -9.87 -0.33
C ASN A 85 -8.89 -8.43 -0.14
N VAL A 86 -8.36 -8.11 1.03
CA VAL A 86 -7.78 -6.80 1.32
C VAL A 86 -6.26 -6.90 1.29
N LEU A 87 -5.62 -5.97 0.56
CA LEU A 87 -4.16 -5.85 0.55
C LEU A 87 -3.79 -4.41 0.80
N VAL A 88 -2.88 -4.20 1.76
CA VAL A 88 -2.42 -2.86 2.16
C VAL A 88 -0.97 -2.68 1.73
N VAL A 89 -0.70 -1.58 1.03
CA VAL A 89 0.66 -1.23 0.57
C VAL A 89 1.25 -0.18 1.50
N VAL A 90 2.41 -0.49 2.07
CA VAL A 90 3.06 0.36 3.08
C VAL A 90 4.56 0.48 2.84
N ASP A 91 5.13 1.58 3.36
CA ASP A 91 6.57 1.75 3.44
C ASP A 91 7.15 0.91 4.59
N ASP A 92 8.37 0.40 4.40
CA ASP A 92 9.04 -0.44 5.40
C ASP A 92 10.51 -0.02 5.56
N LEU A 93 10.84 0.45 6.75
CA LEU A 93 12.20 0.87 7.11
C LEU A 93 13.18 -0.30 7.22
N ALA A 94 12.69 -1.51 7.47
CA ALA A 94 13.53 -2.68 7.66
C ALA A 94 14.08 -3.26 6.37
N LEU A 95 13.56 -2.82 5.22
CA LEU A 95 13.96 -3.32 3.91
C LEU A 95 14.71 -2.24 3.12
N PRO A 96 15.78 -2.61 2.39
CA PRO A 96 16.44 -1.68 1.49
C PRO A 96 15.47 -1.12 0.46
N PHE A 97 15.77 0.05 -0.08
CA PHE A 97 14.90 0.68 -1.06
C PHE A 97 14.58 -0.25 -2.21
N GLY A 98 13.29 -0.34 -2.55
CA GLY A 98 12.81 -1.09 -3.69
C GLY A 98 12.61 -2.57 -3.45
N THR A 99 13.01 -3.08 -2.28
CA THR A 99 12.72 -4.46 -1.91
C THR A 99 11.24 -4.61 -1.60
N LEU A 100 10.61 -5.63 -2.18
CA LEU A 100 9.18 -5.88 -2.03
C LEU A 100 8.95 -7.19 -1.31
N ARG A 101 8.11 -7.15 -0.27
CA ARG A 101 7.75 -8.35 0.51
C ARG A 101 6.25 -8.38 0.75
N LEU A 102 5.61 -9.43 0.29
CA LEU A 102 4.20 -9.69 0.53
C LEU A 102 4.06 -10.61 1.73
N LYS A 103 3.17 -10.25 2.66
CA LYS A 103 2.87 -11.09 3.83
C LYS A 103 1.37 -11.12 4.07
N GLY A 104 0.85 -12.28 4.51
CA GLY A 104 -0.56 -12.44 4.82
C GLY A 104 -0.95 -12.06 6.23
N LYS A 105 0.05 -11.88 7.10
CA LYS A 105 -0.16 -11.51 8.51
C LYS A 105 1.15 -10.98 9.10
N GLY A 106 1.08 -10.42 10.28
CA GLY A 106 2.29 -10.00 11.00
C GLY A 106 2.07 -8.73 11.79
N SER A 107 3.09 -8.33 12.55
CA SER A 107 3.05 -7.12 13.36
C SER A 107 3.05 -5.88 12.49
N ASP A 108 2.70 -4.74 13.08
CA ASP A 108 2.71 -3.44 12.40
C ASP A 108 4.13 -2.87 12.23
N ALA A 109 5.13 -3.47 12.87
CA ALA A 109 6.54 -3.02 12.83
C ALA A 109 6.70 -1.53 13.18
N GLY A 110 5.80 -1.00 14.02
CA GLY A 110 5.81 0.42 14.40
C GLY A 110 5.18 1.37 13.38
N HIS A 111 4.65 0.85 12.28
CA HIS A 111 3.98 1.67 11.26
C HIS A 111 2.60 2.11 11.76
N ASN A 112 2.38 3.42 11.90
CA ASN A 112 1.16 3.95 12.50
C ASN A 112 -0.11 3.59 11.72
N GLY A 113 -0.03 3.53 10.39
CA GLY A 113 -1.16 3.13 9.55
C GLY A 113 -1.57 1.69 9.79
N LEU A 114 -0.61 0.76 9.81
CA LEU A 114 -0.88 -0.65 10.08
C LEU A 114 -1.38 -0.84 11.51
N LYS A 115 -0.83 -0.11 12.46
CA LYS A 115 -1.26 -0.16 13.84
C LYS A 115 -2.75 0.20 13.98
N HIS A 116 -3.18 1.28 13.32
CA HIS A 116 -4.57 1.71 13.37
C HIS A 116 -5.50 0.73 12.64
N ILE A 117 -5.06 0.20 11.50
CA ILE A 117 -5.85 -0.80 10.76
C ILE A 117 -6.07 -2.03 11.64
N ALA A 118 -5.01 -2.56 12.26
CA ALA A 118 -5.13 -3.72 13.14
C ALA A 118 -6.06 -3.46 14.32
N SER A 119 -5.95 -2.29 14.94
CA SER A 119 -6.82 -1.88 16.04
C SER A 119 -8.28 -1.78 15.59
N THR A 120 -8.53 -1.19 14.43
CA THR A 120 -9.88 -0.97 13.90
C THR A 120 -10.54 -2.28 13.46
N LEU A 121 -9.79 -3.16 12.82
CA LEU A 121 -10.31 -4.45 12.33
C LEU A 121 -10.28 -5.55 13.38
N GLY A 122 -9.55 -5.34 14.48
CA GLY A 122 -9.40 -6.33 15.54
C GLY A 122 -8.50 -7.50 15.19
N THR A 123 -7.65 -7.37 14.18
CA THR A 123 -6.76 -8.45 13.74
C THR A 123 -5.56 -7.91 12.96
N GLN A 124 -4.46 -8.66 13.00
CA GLN A 124 -3.28 -8.42 12.17
C GLN A 124 -3.24 -9.37 10.96
N ASN A 125 -4.28 -10.18 10.76
CA ASN A 125 -4.32 -11.19 9.72
C ASN A 125 -4.94 -10.64 8.42
N TYR A 126 -4.22 -9.75 7.76
CA TYR A 126 -4.58 -9.24 6.44
C TYR A 126 -3.32 -9.09 5.58
N ALA A 127 -3.47 -9.18 4.27
CA ALA A 127 -2.33 -9.10 3.36
C ALA A 127 -1.74 -7.70 3.35
N ARG A 128 -0.42 -7.63 3.36
CA ARG A 128 0.31 -6.36 3.21
C ARG A 128 1.50 -6.52 2.30
N LEU A 129 1.68 -5.56 1.43
CA LEU A 129 2.85 -5.46 0.57
C LEU A 129 3.76 -4.40 1.17
N ARG A 130 4.94 -4.83 1.63
CA ARG A 130 5.93 -3.95 2.23
C ARG A 130 6.89 -3.49 1.15
N PHE A 131 6.93 -2.17 0.94
CA PHE A 131 7.84 -1.54 -0.01
C PHE A 131 9.01 -0.95 0.78
N GLY A 132 10.20 -1.50 0.59
CA GLY A 132 11.38 -1.05 1.30
C GLY A 132 11.76 0.39 0.97
N ILE A 133 12.03 1.19 1.99
CA ILE A 133 12.47 2.58 1.84
C ILE A 133 13.85 2.83 2.46
N GLY A 134 14.45 1.79 3.07
CA GLY A 134 15.71 1.92 3.76
C GLY A 134 15.57 2.63 5.10
N ASN A 135 16.71 2.84 5.76
CA ASN A 135 16.72 3.43 7.10
C ASN A 135 17.96 4.29 7.36
N ASP A 136 18.45 4.98 6.33
CA ASP A 136 19.64 5.82 6.44
C ASP A 136 19.30 7.15 7.13
N PHE A 137 19.19 7.10 8.46
CA PHE A 137 18.92 8.28 9.28
C PHE A 137 19.58 8.13 10.66
N PRO A 138 19.92 9.26 11.32
CA PRO A 138 20.48 9.23 12.67
C PRO A 138 19.40 8.84 13.69
N ARG A 139 19.86 8.38 14.85
CA ARG A 139 18.97 8.04 15.95
C ARG A 139 18.02 9.21 16.25
N GLY A 140 16.72 8.89 16.34
CA GLY A 140 15.68 9.90 16.54
C GLY A 140 15.21 10.60 15.27
N GLY A 141 15.82 10.29 14.10
CA GLY A 141 15.46 10.92 12.83
C GLY A 141 14.42 10.17 12.02
N GLN A 142 13.74 9.18 12.59
CA GLN A 142 12.80 8.33 11.85
C GLN A 142 11.65 9.14 11.22
N ILE A 143 11.05 10.04 11.97
CA ILE A 143 9.90 10.83 11.49
C ILE A 143 10.32 11.68 10.30
N ASP A 144 11.45 12.39 10.40
CA ASP A 144 11.95 13.22 9.32
C ASP A 144 12.30 12.38 8.08
N TYR A 145 12.83 11.17 8.30
CA TYR A 145 13.20 10.28 7.21
C TYR A 145 11.97 9.83 6.41
N VAL A 146 10.94 9.33 7.08
CA VAL A 146 9.74 8.83 6.38
C VAL A 146 8.96 9.95 5.70
N LEU A 147 9.00 11.16 6.25
CA LEU A 147 8.38 12.34 5.65
C LEU A 147 9.29 13.05 4.66
N GLY A 148 10.52 12.56 4.47
CA GLY A 148 11.46 13.06 3.49
C GLY A 148 11.25 12.43 2.11
N HIS A 149 11.94 13.00 1.12
CA HIS A 149 11.83 12.55 -0.26
C HIS A 149 12.86 11.47 -0.58
N PHE A 150 12.57 10.69 -1.60
CA PHE A 150 13.50 9.68 -2.12
C PHE A 150 14.73 10.38 -2.72
N THR A 151 15.87 9.68 -2.68
CA THR A 151 17.12 10.18 -3.26
C THR A 151 17.08 10.10 -4.79
N ASP A 152 17.99 10.81 -5.46
CA ASP A 152 18.15 10.72 -6.91
C ASP A 152 18.43 9.27 -7.34
N GLU A 153 19.22 8.55 -6.54
CA GLU A 153 19.53 7.14 -6.80
C GLU A 153 18.27 6.28 -6.74
N ASP A 154 17.40 6.53 -5.76
CA ASP A 154 16.12 5.81 -5.64
C ASP A 154 15.24 6.04 -6.87
N TRP A 155 15.21 7.27 -7.37
CA TRP A 155 14.38 7.63 -8.52
C TRP A 155 14.81 6.93 -9.82
N LYS A 156 16.08 6.51 -9.93
CA LYS A 156 16.56 5.81 -11.14
C LYS A 156 15.82 4.51 -11.40
N THR A 157 15.37 3.81 -10.33
CA THR A 157 14.67 2.53 -10.45
C THR A 157 13.22 2.59 -9.98
N MET A 158 12.74 3.77 -9.63
CA MET A 158 11.41 3.92 -9.04
C MET A 158 10.31 3.36 -9.94
N ASP A 159 10.31 3.71 -11.23
CA ASP A 159 9.25 3.28 -12.14
C ASP A 159 9.21 1.75 -12.26
N GLU A 160 10.36 1.11 -12.33
CA GLU A 160 10.45 -0.35 -12.38
C GLU A 160 9.92 -0.97 -11.09
N ARG A 161 10.26 -0.38 -9.95
CA ARG A 161 9.79 -0.90 -8.65
C ARG A 161 8.28 -0.73 -8.47
N LEU A 162 7.72 0.39 -8.92
CA LEU A 162 6.28 0.60 -8.90
C LEU A 162 5.57 -0.38 -9.82
N GLU A 163 6.13 -0.66 -10.98
CA GLU A 163 5.59 -1.65 -11.91
C GLU A 163 5.58 -3.05 -11.29
N THR A 164 6.69 -3.45 -10.66
CA THR A 164 6.78 -4.74 -9.98
C THR A 164 5.77 -4.84 -8.83
N ALA A 165 5.60 -3.78 -8.06
CA ALA A 165 4.58 -3.75 -7.01
C ALA A 165 3.18 -3.98 -7.60
N GLY A 166 2.88 -3.36 -8.73
CA GLY A 166 1.63 -3.58 -9.45
C GLY A 166 1.44 -5.02 -9.90
N GLU A 167 2.49 -5.66 -10.39
CA GLU A 167 2.45 -7.08 -10.78
C GLU A 167 2.15 -7.99 -9.60
N ILE A 168 2.75 -7.71 -8.43
CA ILE A 168 2.50 -8.46 -7.20
C ILE A 168 1.02 -8.33 -6.79
N ILE A 169 0.48 -7.14 -6.86
CA ILE A 169 -0.93 -6.88 -6.52
C ILE A 169 -1.85 -7.66 -7.46
N LYS A 170 -1.59 -7.64 -8.75
CA LYS A 170 -2.38 -8.39 -9.74
C LYS A 170 -2.29 -9.89 -9.49
N SER A 171 -1.09 -10.40 -9.22
CA SER A 171 -0.88 -11.81 -8.91
C SER A 171 -1.63 -12.22 -7.64
N PHE A 172 -1.62 -11.38 -6.61
CA PHE A 172 -2.39 -11.62 -5.39
C PHE A 172 -3.88 -11.83 -5.72
N CYS A 173 -4.43 -10.99 -6.58
CA CYS A 173 -5.84 -11.08 -6.96
C CYS A 173 -6.14 -12.28 -7.85
N LEU A 174 -5.19 -12.70 -8.69
CA LEU A 174 -5.40 -13.76 -9.68
C LEU A 174 -5.01 -15.14 -9.18
N ALA A 175 -3.94 -15.24 -8.38
CA ALA A 175 -3.35 -16.52 -7.99
C ALA A 175 -3.36 -16.75 -6.47
N GLY A 176 -3.65 -15.73 -5.67
CA GLY A 176 -3.68 -15.82 -4.22
C GLY A 176 -2.36 -15.51 -3.55
N ILE A 177 -2.41 -15.42 -2.21
CA ILE A 177 -1.28 -14.95 -1.40
C ILE A 177 -0.08 -15.91 -1.45
N ASP A 178 -0.31 -17.21 -1.34
CA ASP A 178 0.79 -18.18 -1.22
C ASP A 178 1.62 -18.28 -2.50
N ILE A 179 0.96 -18.38 -3.65
CA ILE A 179 1.64 -18.43 -4.94
C ILE A 179 2.41 -17.14 -5.19
N THR A 180 1.79 -16.01 -4.90
CA THR A 180 2.41 -14.70 -5.10
C THR A 180 3.64 -14.53 -4.20
N MET A 181 3.55 -14.92 -2.93
CA MET A 181 4.70 -14.88 -2.02
C MET A 181 5.86 -15.73 -2.53
N ASN A 182 5.57 -16.94 -3.00
CA ASN A 182 6.60 -17.84 -3.51
C ASN A 182 7.28 -17.27 -4.76
N GLN A 183 6.53 -16.61 -5.62
CA GLN A 183 7.04 -16.09 -6.87
C GLN A 183 7.86 -14.79 -6.68
N TYR A 184 7.45 -13.91 -5.78
CA TYR A 184 8.00 -12.55 -5.70
C TYR A 184 8.87 -12.27 -4.49
N ASN A 185 8.66 -12.93 -3.36
CA ASN A 185 9.42 -12.60 -2.14
C ASN A 185 10.91 -12.94 -2.19
N LYS A 186 11.33 -13.69 -3.20
CA LYS A 186 12.74 -14.09 -3.35
C LYS A 186 13.52 -13.15 -4.29
N LYS A 187 12.86 -12.14 -4.82
CA LYS A 187 13.47 -11.27 -5.83
C LYS A 187 13.82 -9.89 -5.27
#